data_06df6f98708b554bfe554113c0ffbda6
#
_entry.id   06df6f98708b554bfe554113c0ffbda6
#
_cell.length_a   1.000
_cell.length_b   1.000
_cell.length_c   1.000
_cell.angle_alpha   90.00
_cell.angle_beta   90.00
_cell.angle_gamma   90.00
#
_symmetry.space_group_name_H-M   'P 1'
#
loop_
_entity.id
_entity.type
_entity.pdbx_description
1 polymer ?
#
loop_
_entity_poly.entity_id
_entity_poly.type
_entity_poly.pdbx_seq_one_letter_code
_entity_poly.pdbx_strand_id
1 'polypeptide(L)'
;MDVEHRHGGNRASIAARLGCRPSDLLDASASLVPWTPRLPRLSRSIIRDYPDRSHNQLRCDLARLHGVPCELLLAGNGAAELFTWAARDAASSGPSLVPSPGFADYSRALGCWDGSW
;
A
#
# COMPACT_ATOMS: atom_id res chain seq x y z
N MET A 1 0.80 -21.73 -9.11
CA MET A 1 1.38 -21.24 -7.84
C MET A 1 0.30 -20.36 -7.23
N ASP A 2 -0.28 -20.79 -6.08
CA ASP A 2 -1.46 -20.17 -5.49
C ASP A 2 -1.19 -18.69 -5.14
N VAL A 3 -2.03 -17.82 -5.62
CA VAL A 3 -2.01 -16.35 -5.37
C VAL A 3 -2.14 -16.04 -3.87
N GLU A 4 -2.70 -16.98 -3.10
CA GLU A 4 -2.94 -16.85 -1.65
C GLU A 4 -1.69 -16.64 -0.78
N HIS A 5 -0.51 -17.00 -1.27
CA HIS A 5 0.73 -16.93 -0.50
C HIS A 5 1.61 -15.70 -0.80
N ARG A 6 1.13 -14.78 -1.64
CA ARG A 6 1.93 -13.61 -2.05
C ARG A 6 1.95 -12.47 -1.04
N HIS A 7 0.97 -12.40 -0.15
CA HIS A 7 0.86 -11.33 0.85
C HIS A 7 0.64 -11.91 2.24
N GLY A 8 1.26 -11.29 3.25
CA GLY A 8 1.02 -11.60 4.66
C GLY A 8 -0.36 -11.12 5.13
N GLY A 9 -0.68 -11.39 6.40
CA GLY A 9 -1.91 -10.89 7.05
C GLY A 9 -3.15 -11.76 6.88
N ASN A 10 -3.08 -12.90 6.21
CA ASN A 10 -4.23 -13.79 6.00
C ASN A 10 -4.41 -14.83 7.12
N ARG A 11 -4.51 -14.35 8.38
CA ARG A 11 -4.64 -15.21 9.58
C ARG A 11 -5.82 -16.17 9.50
N ALA A 12 -6.95 -15.71 8.95
CA ALA A 12 -8.18 -16.52 8.89
C ALA A 12 -7.99 -17.77 8.00
N SER A 13 -7.42 -17.60 6.81
CA SER A 13 -7.14 -18.70 5.89
C SER A 13 -6.11 -19.68 6.47
N ILE A 14 -5.04 -19.17 7.06
CA ILE A 14 -4.01 -20.02 7.68
C ILE A 14 -4.59 -20.81 8.87
N ALA A 15 -5.38 -20.17 9.72
CA ALA A 15 -6.04 -20.82 10.86
C ALA A 15 -6.98 -21.96 10.40
N ALA A 16 -7.76 -21.71 9.35
CA ALA A 16 -8.64 -22.74 8.77
C ALA A 16 -7.83 -23.96 8.26
N ARG A 17 -6.71 -23.73 7.59
CA ARG A 17 -5.82 -24.80 7.10
C ARG A 17 -5.17 -25.60 8.22
N LEU A 18 -4.85 -24.94 9.34
CA LEU A 18 -4.22 -25.57 10.50
C LEU A 18 -5.23 -26.16 11.50
N GLY A 19 -6.53 -25.95 11.29
CA GLY A 19 -7.59 -26.42 12.20
C GLY A 19 -7.57 -25.75 13.58
N CYS A 20 -7.10 -24.48 13.67
CA CYS A 20 -7.03 -23.72 14.91
C CYS A 20 -7.80 -22.39 14.79
N ARG A 21 -7.94 -21.64 15.88
CA ARG A 21 -8.57 -20.33 15.85
C ARG A 21 -7.58 -19.28 15.36
N PRO A 22 -8.01 -18.23 14.64
CA PRO A 22 -7.13 -17.11 14.26
C PRO A 22 -6.42 -16.44 15.43
N SER A 23 -7.05 -16.43 16.62
CA SER A 23 -6.45 -15.91 17.86
C SER A 23 -5.26 -16.71 18.36
N ASP A 24 -5.14 -17.97 17.98
CA ASP A 24 -4.08 -18.89 18.43
C ASP A 24 -2.81 -18.73 17.57
N LEU A 25 -2.87 -17.91 16.51
CA LEU A 25 -1.75 -17.63 15.61
C LEU A 25 -1.08 -16.29 15.94
N LEU A 26 0.24 -16.32 16.08
CA LEU A 26 1.08 -15.12 16.03
C LEU A 26 1.39 -14.81 14.56
N ASP A 27 0.86 -13.70 14.06
CA ASP A 27 1.10 -13.25 12.68
C ASP A 27 2.21 -12.20 12.64
N ALA A 28 3.38 -12.59 12.14
CA ALA A 28 4.52 -11.72 11.91
C ALA A 28 4.73 -11.44 10.39
N SER A 29 3.76 -11.78 9.54
CA SER A 29 3.88 -11.69 8.09
C SER A 29 3.40 -10.36 7.50
N ALA A 30 2.87 -9.45 8.32
CA ALA A 30 2.36 -8.16 7.87
C ALA A 30 2.91 -7.02 8.74
N SER A 31 3.39 -5.95 8.10
CA SER A 31 3.84 -4.71 8.76
C SER A 31 2.65 -3.86 9.18
N LEU A 32 1.93 -4.29 10.20
CA LEU A 32 0.82 -3.54 10.76
C LEU A 32 1.22 -2.90 12.10
N VAL A 33 0.70 -1.71 12.35
CA VAL A 33 0.86 -1.09 13.68
C VAL A 33 0.13 -1.92 14.73
N PRO A 34 0.74 -2.23 15.89
CA PRO A 34 0.16 -3.11 16.91
C PRO A 34 -0.95 -2.45 17.72
N TRP A 35 -1.23 -1.18 17.49
CA TRP A 35 -2.27 -0.42 18.19
C TRP A 35 -3.16 0.31 17.21
N THR A 36 -4.41 0.51 17.59
CA THR A 36 -5.34 1.36 16.83
C THR A 36 -5.06 2.83 17.17
N PRO A 37 -4.72 3.68 16.18
CA PRO A 37 -4.54 5.10 16.42
C PRO A 37 -5.86 5.74 16.87
N ARG A 38 -5.77 6.72 17.79
CA ARG A 38 -6.93 7.53 18.17
C ARG A 38 -7.26 8.48 17.02
N LEU A 39 -8.34 8.19 16.32
CA LEU A 39 -8.84 9.07 15.26
C LEU A 39 -9.76 10.13 15.86
N PRO A 40 -9.69 11.39 15.40
CA PRO A 40 -10.66 12.40 15.74
C PRO A 40 -12.06 11.98 15.24
N ARG A 41 -13.12 12.49 15.88
CA ARG A 41 -14.47 12.28 15.35
C ARG A 41 -14.59 12.93 13.98
N LEU A 42 -14.88 12.12 12.97
CA LEU A 42 -15.12 12.62 11.62
C LEU A 42 -16.38 13.48 11.58
N SER A 43 -16.28 14.69 11.04
CA SER A 43 -17.44 15.52 10.77
C SER A 43 -18.30 14.88 9.68
N ARG A 44 -19.63 15.00 9.79
CA ARG A 44 -20.55 14.56 8.72
C ARG A 44 -20.31 15.30 7.39
N SER A 45 -19.77 16.51 7.42
CA SER A 45 -19.40 17.25 6.21
C SER A 45 -18.31 16.55 5.39
N ILE A 46 -17.36 15.87 6.05
CA ILE A 46 -16.28 15.14 5.35
C ILE A 46 -16.85 13.99 4.50
N ILE A 47 -17.98 13.40 4.93
CA ILE A 47 -18.61 12.28 4.22
C ILE A 47 -19.57 12.79 3.13
N ARG A 48 -20.13 14.00 3.30
CA ARG A 48 -21.11 14.58 2.39
C ARG A 48 -20.48 15.14 1.12
N ASP A 49 -19.34 15.77 1.25
CA ASP A 49 -18.72 16.52 0.19
C ASP A 49 -17.76 15.63 -0.63
N TYR A 50 -17.61 15.90 -1.92
CA TYR A 50 -16.62 15.21 -2.74
C TYR A 50 -15.21 15.53 -2.22
N PRO A 51 -14.31 14.53 -2.22
CA PRO A 51 -12.92 14.75 -1.83
C PRO A 51 -12.23 15.72 -2.79
N ASP A 52 -11.25 16.48 -2.26
CA ASP A 52 -10.38 17.34 -3.06
C ASP A 52 -9.56 16.49 -4.03
N ARG A 53 -9.78 16.65 -5.34
CA ARG A 53 -9.09 15.90 -6.39
C ARG A 53 -7.59 16.18 -6.44
N SER A 54 -7.18 17.36 -6.02
CA SER A 54 -5.76 17.77 -6.00
C SER A 54 -5.01 17.27 -4.77
N HIS A 55 -5.73 16.83 -3.74
CA HIS A 55 -5.19 16.50 -2.42
C HIS A 55 -4.30 17.63 -1.85
N ASN A 56 -4.63 18.90 -2.18
CA ASN A 56 -3.74 20.02 -1.95
C ASN A 56 -3.40 20.19 -0.46
N GLN A 57 -4.40 20.15 0.41
CA GLN A 57 -4.17 20.26 1.85
C GLN A 57 -3.28 19.12 2.38
N LEU A 58 -3.56 17.88 2.00
CA LEU A 58 -2.76 16.72 2.39
C LEU A 58 -1.31 16.85 1.91
N ARG A 59 -1.11 17.23 0.64
CA ARG A 59 0.23 17.41 0.07
C ARG A 59 1.00 18.52 0.79
N CYS A 60 0.37 19.65 1.09
CA CYS A 60 1.00 20.74 1.84
C CYS A 60 1.37 20.33 3.27
N ASP A 61 0.53 19.56 3.95
CA ASP A 61 0.81 19.08 5.30
C ASP A 61 1.96 18.07 5.31
N LEU A 62 1.99 17.15 4.34
CA LEU A 62 3.09 16.21 4.15
C LEU A 62 4.39 16.91 3.77
N ALA A 63 4.34 17.90 2.89
CA ALA A 63 5.47 18.73 2.49
C ALA A 63 6.12 19.39 3.71
N ARG A 64 5.29 19.96 4.58
CA ARG A 64 5.73 20.60 5.82
C ARG A 64 6.32 19.59 6.81
N LEU A 65 5.71 18.41 6.92
CA LEU A 65 6.17 17.33 7.80
C LEU A 65 7.54 16.78 7.36
N HIS A 66 7.73 16.60 6.06
CA HIS A 66 8.92 15.96 5.50
C HIS A 66 9.99 16.97 5.02
N GLY A 67 9.73 18.26 5.08
CA GLY A 67 10.68 19.28 4.65
C GLY A 67 10.99 19.26 3.15
N VAL A 68 10.00 18.88 2.31
CA VAL A 68 10.14 18.80 0.85
C VAL A 68 9.14 19.73 0.16
N PRO A 69 9.41 20.21 -1.06
CA PRO A 69 8.45 20.98 -1.84
C PRO A 69 7.15 20.20 -2.11
N CYS A 70 6.01 20.87 -2.06
CA CYS A 70 4.69 20.25 -2.27
C CYS A 70 4.57 19.61 -3.67
N GLU A 71 5.28 20.16 -4.66
CA GLU A 71 5.30 19.70 -6.05
C GLU A 71 5.96 18.32 -6.20
N LEU A 72 6.81 17.93 -5.26
CA LEU A 72 7.48 16.63 -5.25
C LEU A 72 6.68 15.54 -4.57
N LEU A 73 5.45 15.83 -4.12
CA LEU A 73 4.60 14.88 -3.43
C LEU A 73 3.42 14.44 -4.31
N LEU A 74 3.24 13.15 -4.40
CA LEU A 74 2.07 12.51 -5.00
C LEU A 74 1.29 11.78 -3.91
N ALA A 75 0.00 12.08 -3.79
CA ALA A 75 -0.90 11.34 -2.93
C ALA A 75 -1.71 10.33 -3.75
N GLY A 76 -1.96 9.15 -3.18
CA GLY A 76 -2.73 8.09 -3.84
C GLY A 76 -3.47 7.21 -2.84
N ASN A 77 -4.28 6.28 -3.37
CA ASN A 77 -5.05 5.30 -2.60
C ASN A 77 -4.15 4.15 -2.09
N GLY A 78 -3.28 4.48 -1.14
CA GLY A 78 -2.33 3.55 -0.60
C GLY A 78 -1.13 3.27 -1.51
N ALA A 79 -0.17 2.51 -0.99
CA ALA A 79 1.09 2.22 -1.67
C ALA A 79 0.89 1.44 -2.98
N ALA A 80 -0.12 0.58 -3.09
CA ALA A 80 -0.37 -0.24 -4.27
C ALA A 80 -0.66 0.60 -5.52
N GLU A 81 -1.42 1.69 -5.40
CA GLU A 81 -1.63 2.62 -6.51
C GLU A 81 -0.33 3.34 -6.89
N LEU A 82 0.40 3.84 -5.90
CA LEU A 82 1.65 4.56 -6.13
C LEU A 82 2.73 3.66 -6.76
N PHE A 83 2.83 2.40 -6.34
CA PHE A 83 3.69 1.42 -6.99
C PHE A 83 3.30 1.18 -8.45
N THR A 84 2.00 1.16 -8.77
CA THR A 84 1.54 0.99 -10.14
C THR A 84 1.96 2.18 -11.01
N TRP A 85 1.86 3.41 -10.52
CA TRP A 85 2.34 4.59 -11.26
C TRP A 85 3.85 4.63 -11.41
N ALA A 86 4.59 4.33 -10.34
CA ALA A 86 6.07 4.26 -10.41
C ALA A 86 6.54 3.16 -11.39
N ALA A 87 5.85 2.02 -11.41
CA ALA A 87 6.16 0.92 -12.31
C ALA A 87 5.90 1.27 -13.79
N ARG A 88 4.92 2.12 -14.10
CA ARG A 88 4.70 2.65 -15.45
C ARG A 88 5.94 3.37 -15.97
N ASP A 89 6.47 4.26 -15.16
CA ASP A 89 7.61 5.07 -15.54
C ASP A 89 8.89 4.21 -15.62
N ALA A 90 9.06 3.24 -14.70
CA ALA A 90 10.15 2.28 -14.72
C ALA A 90 10.08 1.38 -15.98
N ALA A 91 8.92 0.80 -16.29
CA ALA A 91 8.73 -0.06 -17.45
C ALA A 91 9.02 0.64 -18.78
N SER A 92 8.72 1.93 -18.87
CA SER A 92 9.05 2.75 -20.04
C SER A 92 10.55 3.04 -20.20
N SER A 93 11.30 2.90 -19.13
CA SER A 93 12.76 3.20 -19.08
C SER A 93 13.63 1.96 -19.32
N GLY A 94 13.07 0.75 -19.26
CA GLY A 94 13.78 -0.50 -19.46
C GLY A 94 13.57 -1.54 -18.35
N PRO A 95 14.39 -2.61 -18.34
CA PRO A 95 14.29 -3.67 -17.33
C PRO A 95 14.50 -3.16 -15.91
N SER A 96 13.69 -3.65 -14.97
CA SER A 96 13.76 -3.25 -13.56
C SER A 96 14.41 -4.35 -12.71
N LEU A 97 15.13 -3.98 -11.67
CA LEU A 97 15.62 -4.91 -10.66
C LEU A 97 14.66 -4.93 -9.47
N VAL A 98 14.20 -6.12 -9.12
CA VAL A 98 13.30 -6.34 -7.99
C VAL A 98 13.97 -7.31 -7.00
N PRO A 99 14.10 -6.93 -5.70
CA PRO A 99 14.68 -7.83 -4.72
C PRO A 99 13.79 -9.07 -4.52
N SER A 100 14.43 -10.26 -4.46
CA SER A 100 13.75 -11.52 -4.19
C SER A 100 14.52 -12.32 -3.12
N PRO A 101 13.87 -12.82 -2.06
CA PRO A 101 12.45 -12.61 -1.75
C PRO A 101 12.13 -11.17 -1.34
N GLY A 102 10.97 -10.65 -1.74
CA GLY A 102 10.58 -9.26 -1.51
C GLY A 102 9.08 -9.04 -1.53
N PHE A 103 8.70 -7.78 -1.50
CA PHE A 103 7.29 -7.41 -1.52
C PHE A 103 6.67 -7.66 -2.91
N ALA A 104 5.61 -8.49 -2.94
CA ALA A 104 5.02 -8.98 -4.19
C ALA A 104 4.41 -7.86 -5.08
N ASP A 105 4.10 -6.71 -4.50
CA ASP A 105 3.50 -5.60 -5.23
C ASP A 105 4.44 -4.95 -6.26
N TYR A 106 5.77 -5.08 -6.10
CA TYR A 106 6.70 -4.59 -7.11
C TYR A 106 6.53 -5.32 -8.45
N SER A 107 6.57 -6.65 -8.42
CA SER A 107 6.38 -7.44 -9.63
C SER A 107 4.95 -7.35 -10.17
N ARG A 108 3.94 -7.30 -9.29
CA ARG A 108 2.55 -7.05 -9.69
C ARG A 108 2.42 -5.73 -10.45
N ALA A 109 3.00 -4.66 -9.91
CA ALA A 109 2.90 -3.32 -10.50
C ALA A 109 3.60 -3.25 -11.87
N LEU A 110 4.80 -3.83 -11.99
CA LEU A 110 5.50 -3.92 -13.27
C LEU A 110 4.71 -4.74 -14.31
N GLY A 111 4.10 -5.86 -13.89
CA GLY A 111 3.24 -6.67 -14.75
C GLY A 111 2.00 -5.94 -15.28
N CYS A 112 1.52 -4.89 -14.62
CA CYS A 112 0.43 -4.06 -15.15
C CYS A 112 0.81 -3.26 -16.40
N TRP A 113 2.10 -3.10 -16.67
CA TRP A 113 2.64 -2.28 -17.76
C TRP A 113 3.58 -3.08 -18.69
N ASP A 114 3.44 -4.41 -18.70
CA ASP A 114 4.31 -5.33 -19.46
C ASP A 114 5.81 -5.10 -19.20
N GLY A 115 6.15 -4.54 -18.03
CA GLY A 115 7.53 -4.31 -17.62
C GLY A 115 8.26 -5.63 -17.38
N SER A 116 9.53 -5.69 -17.75
CA SER A 116 10.43 -6.82 -17.45
C SER A 116 11.23 -6.58 -16.18
N TRP A 117 11.46 -7.65 -15.40
CA TRP A 117 12.24 -7.63 -14.16
C TRP A 117 12.99 -8.94 -13.93
#